data_873db1f73f368b1593facf62032df6d2
#
_entry.id   873db1f73f368b1593facf62032df6d2
#
_cell.length_a   1.000
_cell.length_b   1.000
_cell.length_c   1.000
_cell.angle_alpha   90.00
_cell.angle_beta   90.00
_cell.angle_gamma   90.00
#
_symmetry.space_group_name_H-M   'P 1'
#
loop_
_entity.id
_entity.type
_entity.pdbx_description
1 polymer ?
#
loop_
_entity_poly.entity_id
_entity_poly.type
_entity_poly.pdbx_seq_one_letter_code
_entity_poly.pdbx_strand_id
1 'polypeptide(L)'
;LFITLCRISGIPARWQSGLYAAPGDVGSHDWAEFYSDRLGWLPVDCSFGGSGYRHGSQLRWSFYFGNLDPWRMVANRSYYAPFSPCKRFARCDPYDNQRGEIETDTRGLGAGEFRTRYEMIDHQETEE
;
A
#
# COMPACT_ATOMS: atom_id res chain seq x y z
N LEU A 1 -1.26 -10.31 -8.94
CA LEU A 1 -1.67 -10.60 -10.32
C LEU A 1 -1.29 -9.45 -11.27
N PHE A 2 -1.72 -8.20 -11.05
CA PHE A 2 -1.43 -7.07 -11.96
C PHE A 2 0.07 -6.91 -12.26
N ILE A 3 0.91 -6.82 -11.22
CA ILE A 3 2.36 -6.69 -11.36
C ILE A 3 2.95 -7.85 -12.16
N THR A 4 2.48 -9.06 -11.92
CA THR A 4 2.94 -10.25 -12.66
C THR A 4 2.60 -10.15 -14.14
N LEU A 5 1.37 -9.75 -14.47
CA LEU A 5 0.94 -9.56 -15.85
C LEU A 5 1.75 -8.47 -16.55
N CYS A 6 1.99 -7.32 -15.91
CA CYS A 6 2.84 -6.28 -16.45
C CYS A 6 4.24 -6.82 -16.79
N ARG A 7 4.87 -7.51 -15.84
CA ARG A 7 6.23 -8.03 -16.02
C ARG A 7 6.34 -9.09 -17.12
N ILE A 8 5.35 -9.97 -17.24
CA ILE A 8 5.29 -10.95 -18.36
C ILE A 8 5.15 -10.22 -19.71
N SER A 9 4.46 -9.08 -19.73
CA SER A 9 4.28 -8.23 -20.91
C SER A 9 5.47 -7.27 -21.17
N GLY A 10 6.56 -7.40 -20.42
CA GLY A 10 7.73 -6.52 -20.56
C GLY A 10 7.58 -5.13 -19.94
N ILE A 11 6.51 -4.87 -19.18
CA ILE A 11 6.25 -3.59 -18.53
C ILE A 11 6.83 -3.65 -17.10
N PRO A 12 7.81 -2.78 -16.76
CA PRO A 12 8.29 -2.70 -15.39
C PRO A 12 7.14 -2.34 -14.44
N ALA A 13 7.01 -3.11 -13.38
CA ALA A 13 5.98 -2.86 -12.37
C ALA A 13 6.52 -3.22 -10.99
N ARG A 14 6.08 -2.50 -9.97
CA ARG A 14 6.49 -2.69 -8.58
C ARG A 14 5.32 -2.54 -7.63
N TRP A 15 5.49 -3.11 -6.49
CA TRP A 15 4.53 -3.03 -5.40
C TRP A 15 4.82 -1.82 -4.52
N GLN A 16 3.78 -1.24 -3.99
CA GLN A 16 3.83 -0.17 -3.03
C GLN A 16 2.77 -0.41 -1.96
N SER A 17 3.08 -0.13 -0.73
CA SER A 17 2.17 -0.28 0.40
C SER A 17 2.26 0.87 1.39
N GLY A 18 1.25 0.97 2.23
CA GLY A 18 1.18 1.99 3.25
C GLY A 18 -0.19 2.03 3.90
N LEU A 19 -0.68 3.24 4.14
CA LEU A 19 -1.98 3.47 4.72
C LEU A 19 -2.89 4.18 3.72
N TYR A 20 -4.15 3.79 3.73
CA TYR A 20 -5.25 4.63 3.31
C TYR A 20 -5.69 5.43 4.54
N ALA A 21 -5.67 6.75 4.45
CA ALA A 21 -5.81 7.64 5.58
C ALA A 21 -6.92 8.68 5.35
N ALA A 22 -8.07 8.26 4.81
CA ALA A 22 -9.22 9.13 4.68
C ALA A 22 -9.90 9.39 6.04
N PRO A 23 -10.51 10.55 6.25
CA PRO A 23 -11.26 10.83 7.46
C PRO A 23 -12.31 9.76 7.73
N GLY A 24 -12.25 9.14 8.91
CA GLY A 24 -13.16 8.06 9.31
C GLY A 24 -12.89 6.68 8.70
N ASP A 25 -11.91 6.57 7.80
CA ASP A 25 -11.53 5.29 7.18
C ASP A 25 -10.01 5.19 7.05
N VAL A 26 -9.35 4.75 8.12
CA VAL A 26 -7.89 4.62 8.16
C VAL A 26 -7.50 3.16 8.31
N GLY A 27 -6.64 2.68 7.42
CA GLY A 27 -6.17 1.31 7.47
C GLY A 27 -5.03 0.99 6.53
N SER A 28 -4.52 -0.21 6.65
CA SER A 28 -3.47 -0.72 5.75
C SER A 28 -4.01 -0.89 4.34
N HIS A 29 -3.24 -0.49 3.34
CA HIS A 29 -3.62 -0.64 1.94
C HIS A 29 -2.41 -0.81 1.02
N ASP A 30 -2.60 -1.58 -0.05
CA ASP A 30 -1.61 -1.87 -1.06
C ASP A 30 -2.07 -1.41 -2.43
N TRP A 31 -1.12 -0.96 -3.24
CA TRP A 31 -1.33 -0.65 -4.64
C TRP A 31 -0.08 -1.00 -5.45
N ALA A 32 -0.11 -0.77 -6.73
CA ALA A 32 1.04 -1.00 -7.59
C ALA A 32 1.43 0.27 -8.32
N GLU A 33 2.63 0.24 -8.89
CA GLU A 33 3.09 1.20 -9.88
C GLU A 33 3.57 0.42 -11.11
N PHE A 34 3.31 0.96 -12.28
CA PHE A 34 3.83 0.46 -13.55
C PHE A 34 4.51 1.57 -14.33
N TYR A 35 5.46 1.22 -15.17
CA TYR A 35 6.25 2.19 -15.91
C TYR A 35 5.71 2.39 -17.32
N SER A 36 5.62 3.66 -17.71
CA SER A 36 5.32 4.10 -19.09
C SER A 36 6.51 4.90 -19.61
N ASP A 37 6.98 4.59 -20.81
CA ASP A 37 8.11 5.30 -21.44
C ASP A 37 7.85 6.81 -21.60
N ARG A 38 6.59 7.21 -21.73
CA ARG A 38 6.21 8.62 -21.90
C ARG A 38 5.98 9.37 -20.60
N LEU A 39 5.50 8.68 -19.55
CA LEU A 39 4.97 9.32 -18.34
C LEU A 39 5.77 8.92 -17.08
N GLY A 40 6.67 7.94 -17.19
CA GLY A 40 7.38 7.41 -16.03
C GLY A 40 6.52 6.43 -15.21
N TRP A 41 6.74 6.39 -13.91
CA TRP A 41 6.00 5.54 -13.00
C TRP A 41 4.60 6.07 -12.74
N LEU A 42 3.60 5.24 -12.99
CA LEU A 42 2.19 5.54 -12.80
C LEU A 42 1.60 4.61 -11.73
N PRO A 43 0.82 5.13 -10.79
CA PRO A 43 0.17 4.29 -9.79
C PRO A 43 -1.05 3.57 -10.36
N VAL A 44 -1.41 2.45 -9.75
CA VAL A 44 -2.63 1.73 -10.04
C VAL A 44 -3.16 1.03 -8.79
N ASP A 45 -4.40 1.26 -8.48
CA ASP A 45 -5.10 0.56 -7.39
C ASP A 45 -6.17 -0.37 -7.95
N CYS A 46 -5.78 -1.64 -8.10
CA CYS A 46 -6.68 -2.66 -8.64
C CYS A 46 -7.86 -2.99 -7.72
N SER A 47 -7.75 -2.72 -6.43
CA SER A 47 -8.84 -2.99 -5.49
C SER A 47 -9.91 -1.90 -5.53
N PHE A 48 -9.53 -0.64 -5.45
CA PHE A 48 -10.44 0.50 -5.53
C PHE A 48 -11.02 0.66 -6.95
N GLY A 49 -10.18 0.56 -7.97
CA GLY A 49 -10.63 0.54 -9.36
C GLY A 49 -11.53 -0.65 -9.66
N GLY A 50 -11.13 -1.85 -9.25
CA GLY A 50 -11.95 -3.06 -9.41
C GLY A 50 -13.29 -2.99 -8.66
N SER A 51 -13.34 -2.32 -7.50
CA SER A 51 -14.60 -1.99 -6.84
C SER A 51 -15.46 -1.09 -7.71
N GLY A 52 -14.87 -0.06 -8.33
CA GLY A 52 -15.56 0.79 -9.30
C GLY A 52 -16.19 -0.02 -10.43
N TYR A 53 -15.42 -0.89 -11.05
CA TYR A 53 -15.91 -1.78 -12.12
C TYR A 53 -17.10 -2.64 -11.67
N ARG A 54 -16.98 -3.33 -10.52
CA ARG A 54 -18.04 -4.20 -10.00
C ARG A 54 -19.35 -3.46 -9.67
N HIS A 55 -19.26 -2.18 -9.34
CA HIS A 55 -20.43 -1.34 -9.03
C HIS A 55 -20.85 -0.42 -10.18
N GLY A 56 -20.36 -0.67 -11.40
CA GLY A 56 -20.76 0.07 -12.60
C GLY A 56 -20.24 1.51 -12.71
N SER A 57 -19.25 1.89 -11.89
CA SER A 57 -18.62 3.21 -11.95
C SER A 57 -17.40 3.20 -12.87
N GLN A 58 -17.61 3.52 -14.14
CA GLN A 58 -16.53 3.65 -15.12
C GLN A 58 -15.53 4.75 -14.73
N LEU A 59 -16.00 5.85 -14.15
CA LEU A 59 -15.14 6.93 -13.69
C LEU A 59 -14.16 6.44 -12.63
N ARG A 60 -14.65 5.76 -11.59
CA ARG A 60 -13.80 5.21 -10.52
C ARG A 60 -12.83 4.15 -11.04
N TRP A 61 -13.29 3.28 -11.94
CA TRP A 61 -12.44 2.30 -12.61
C TRP A 61 -11.27 2.96 -13.34
N SER A 62 -11.56 3.96 -14.16
CA SER A 62 -10.55 4.66 -14.97
C SER A 62 -9.61 5.51 -14.11
N PHE A 63 -10.13 6.15 -13.05
CA PHE A 63 -9.35 7.01 -12.18
C PHE A 63 -8.19 6.27 -11.54
N TYR A 64 -8.43 5.10 -10.96
CA TYR A 64 -7.40 4.32 -10.27
C TYR A 64 -6.45 3.57 -11.20
N PHE A 65 -6.52 3.80 -12.50
CA PHE A 65 -5.53 3.37 -13.48
C PHE A 65 -4.71 4.58 -13.94
N GLY A 66 -3.66 4.86 -13.23
CA GLY A 66 -2.77 6.01 -13.47
C GLY A 66 -2.88 7.12 -12.43
N ASN A 67 -3.85 7.04 -11.50
CA ASN A 67 -4.03 8.01 -10.43
C ASN A 67 -4.33 7.34 -9.10
N LEU A 68 -4.05 8.08 -8.02
CA LEU A 68 -4.49 7.76 -6.65
C LEU A 68 -5.19 8.99 -6.06
N ASP A 69 -6.08 8.74 -5.13
CA ASP A 69 -6.63 9.77 -4.26
C ASP A 69 -5.55 10.32 -3.28
N PRO A 70 -5.76 11.47 -2.65
CA PRO A 70 -4.77 12.12 -1.79
C PRO A 70 -4.55 11.39 -0.45
N TRP A 71 -5.35 10.42 -0.11
CA TRP A 71 -5.35 9.74 1.18
C TRP A 71 -4.33 8.59 1.26
N ARG A 72 -3.21 8.70 0.55
CA ARG A 72 -2.20 7.63 0.44
C ARG A 72 -0.92 8.00 1.17
N MET A 73 -0.63 7.31 2.26
CA MET A 73 0.64 7.41 2.98
C MET A 73 1.51 6.22 2.63
N VAL A 74 2.56 6.44 1.85
CA VAL A 74 3.49 5.38 1.44
C VAL A 74 4.37 4.98 2.61
N ALA A 75 4.40 3.69 2.95
CA ALA A 75 5.32 3.11 3.93
C ALA A 75 6.47 2.35 3.24
N ASN A 76 6.17 1.58 2.22
CA ASN A 76 7.13 0.74 1.52
C ASN A 76 6.99 0.81 0.00
N ARG A 77 8.15 0.70 -0.67
CA ARG A 77 8.24 0.53 -2.13
C ARG A 77 8.87 -0.80 -2.54
N SER A 78 9.11 -1.66 -1.59
CA SER A 78 9.76 -2.94 -1.81
C SER A 78 9.09 -4.02 -0.98
N TYR A 79 8.82 -5.14 -1.64
CA TYR A 79 8.35 -6.33 -0.97
C TYR A 79 9.44 -6.85 -0.02
N TYR A 80 9.04 -7.18 1.21
CA TYR A 80 9.93 -7.77 2.21
C TYR A 80 11.20 -6.93 2.51
N ALA A 81 11.09 -5.61 2.49
CA ALA A 81 12.21 -4.73 2.79
C ALA A 81 12.76 -4.99 4.22
N PRO A 82 14.08 -4.97 4.41
CA PRO A 82 14.66 -5.11 5.74
C PRO A 82 14.29 -3.92 6.63
N PHE A 83 14.24 -4.17 7.93
CA PHE A 83 14.11 -3.09 8.90
C PHE A 83 15.45 -2.40 9.17
N SER A 84 15.38 -1.14 9.55
CA SER A 84 16.51 -0.38 10.09
C SER A 84 16.08 0.29 11.41
N PRO A 85 16.62 -0.13 12.55
CA PRO A 85 17.59 -1.23 12.74
C PRO A 85 17.04 -2.63 12.41
N CYS A 86 17.94 -3.55 12.11
CA CYS A 86 17.56 -4.92 11.78
C CYS A 86 16.85 -5.61 12.95
N LYS A 87 15.86 -6.42 12.63
CA LYS A 87 15.21 -7.31 13.60
C LYS A 87 16.13 -8.44 14.04
N ARG A 88 15.96 -8.88 15.29
CA ARG A 88 16.64 -10.06 15.84
C ARG A 88 15.87 -11.36 15.61
N PHE A 89 14.54 -11.28 15.51
CA PHE A 89 13.65 -12.43 15.37
C PHE A 89 12.91 -12.41 14.04
N ALA A 90 12.31 -13.54 13.68
CA ALA A 90 11.52 -13.65 12.46
C ALA A 90 10.35 -12.64 12.45
N ARG A 91 10.02 -12.15 11.27
CA ARG A 91 8.91 -11.23 11.05
C ARG A 91 7.58 -11.95 11.18
N CYS A 92 6.60 -11.30 11.81
CA CYS A 92 5.23 -11.78 11.82
C CYS A 92 4.47 -11.38 10.55
N ASP A 93 4.83 -10.24 9.94
CA ASP A 93 4.34 -9.81 8.65
C ASP A 93 5.38 -10.13 7.56
N PRO A 94 5.13 -11.12 6.70
CA PRO A 94 6.10 -11.52 5.67
C PRO A 94 6.10 -10.60 4.45
N TYR A 95 5.25 -9.55 4.40
CA TYR A 95 5.05 -8.78 3.19
C TYR A 95 5.56 -7.35 3.28
N ASP A 96 5.01 -6.50 4.13
CA ASP A 96 5.09 -5.08 3.89
C ASP A 96 5.33 -4.15 5.07
N ASN A 97 5.27 -4.58 6.30
CA ASN A 97 5.51 -3.75 7.48
C ASN A 97 4.40 -2.72 7.82
N GLN A 98 3.24 -2.80 7.21
CA GLN A 98 2.15 -1.84 7.45
C GLN A 98 1.69 -1.80 8.89
N ARG A 99 1.68 -2.97 9.54
CA ARG A 99 1.25 -3.12 10.93
C ARG A 99 2.36 -2.86 11.94
N GLY A 100 3.60 -2.74 11.47
CA GLY A 100 4.78 -2.74 12.32
C GLY A 100 5.10 -4.13 12.87
N GLU A 101 6.19 -4.19 13.63
CA GLU A 101 6.72 -5.41 14.21
C GLU A 101 7.10 -5.14 15.66
N ILE A 102 6.86 -6.07 16.55
CA ILE A 102 7.20 -5.94 17.96
C ILE A 102 8.14 -7.06 18.37
N GLU A 103 9.21 -6.69 19.04
CA GLU A 103 10.16 -7.61 19.66
C GLU A 103 10.30 -7.33 21.14
N THR A 104 10.48 -8.39 21.93
CA THR A 104 10.95 -8.34 23.30
C THR A 104 12.44 -8.71 23.36
N ASP A 105 13.02 -8.75 24.53
CA ASP A 105 14.41 -9.20 24.69
C ASP A 105 14.62 -10.66 24.31
N THR A 106 13.58 -11.47 24.33
CA THR A 106 13.63 -12.92 24.18
C THR A 106 12.96 -13.44 22.91
N ARG A 107 12.02 -12.70 22.30
CA ARG A 107 11.30 -13.15 21.10
C ARG A 107 10.63 -12.02 20.32
N GLY A 108 10.34 -12.28 19.05
CA GLY A 108 9.37 -11.51 18.28
C GLY A 108 7.93 -11.90 18.63
N LEU A 109 7.00 -10.97 18.53
CA LEU A 109 5.56 -11.21 18.71
C LEU A 109 4.92 -11.60 17.38
N GLY A 110 4.02 -12.56 17.42
CA GLY A 110 3.19 -12.95 16.28
C GLY A 110 2.03 -11.98 16.05
N ALA A 111 1.45 -12.01 14.84
CA ALA A 111 0.37 -11.09 14.43
C ALA A 111 -0.88 -11.14 15.33
N GLY A 112 -1.11 -12.23 16.05
CA GLY A 112 -2.23 -12.36 17.00
C GLY A 112 -1.93 -11.88 18.42
N GLU A 113 -0.67 -11.53 18.73
CA GLU A 113 -0.21 -11.18 20.07
C GLU A 113 -0.18 -9.66 20.30
N PHE A 114 -0.44 -8.86 19.30
CA PHE A 114 -0.59 -7.41 19.40
C PHE A 114 -1.66 -6.89 18.46
N ARG A 115 -2.09 -5.66 18.67
CA ARG A 115 -3.04 -4.95 17.82
C ARG A 115 -2.46 -3.61 17.41
N THR A 116 -2.59 -3.28 16.14
CA THR A 116 -2.26 -1.96 15.60
C THR A 116 -3.55 -1.18 15.43
N ARG A 117 -3.57 0.05 15.91
CA ARG A 117 -4.65 1.01 15.67
C ARG A 117 -4.08 2.20 14.92
N TYR A 118 -4.78 2.60 13.88
CA TYR A 118 -4.50 3.83 13.16
C TYR A 118 -5.58 4.85 13.49
N GLU A 119 -5.19 6.07 13.65
CA GLU A 119 -6.10 7.18 13.93
C GLU A 119 -5.62 8.42 13.20
N MET A 120 -6.51 9.07 12.47
CA MET A 120 -6.25 10.39 11.93
C MET A 120 -6.52 11.42 13.02
N ILE A 121 -5.49 12.15 13.42
CA ILE A 121 -5.57 13.14 14.49
C ILE A 121 -5.99 14.51 13.91
N ASP A 122 -5.45 14.85 12.74
CA ASP A 122 -5.74 16.12 12.06
C ASP A 122 -5.58 15.98 10.56
N HIS A 123 -6.38 16.70 9.80
CA HIS A 123 -6.21 16.92 8.37
C HIS A 123 -6.59 18.37 8.05
N GLN A 124 -5.81 19.03 7.22
CA GLN A 124 -6.11 20.36 6.73
C GLN A 124 -6.47 20.26 5.25
N GLU A 125 -7.66 20.72 4.91
CA GLU A 125 -8.02 20.96 3.52
C GLU A 125 -7.33 22.25 3.09
N THR A 126 -6.43 22.18 2.12
CA THR A 126 -5.90 23.36 1.47
C THR A 126 -6.98 23.87 0.52
N GLU A 127 -7.59 25.00 0.86
CA GLU A 127 -8.43 25.74 -0.10
C GLU A 127 -7.53 26.16 -1.28
N GLU A 128 -7.87 25.72 -2.50
CA GLU A 128 -7.30 26.20 -3.76
C GLU A 128 -8.00 27.51 -4.19
#